data_fae29728249341301cbe697bf8b68239
#
_entry.id   fae29728249341301cbe697bf8b68239
#
_cell.length_a   1.000
_cell.length_b   1.000
_cell.length_c   1.000
_cell.angle_alpha   90.00
_cell.angle_beta   90.00
_cell.angle_gamma   90.00
#
_symmetry.space_group_name_H-M   'P 1'
#
loop_
_entity.id
_entity.type
_entity.pdbx_description
1 polymer ?
#
loop_
_entity_poly.entity_id
_entity_poly.type
_entity_poly.pdbx_seq_one_letter_code
_entity_poly.pdbx_strand_id
1 'polypeptide(L)'
;MRLRKPLSILLSLSMIAGMSAFASNAAVTSNESVSAGNYYNANYLESYASKAYNESGLGSVYSKTSTTWKTWSPDASSVKLKLYTTGSDNEAGASAIGTYDMKKDSSTGVWSLNLSGDYKNKYYTYLVTVNGTTKETQDVYSQAVGVNGNRTMVVDLDSTRPHGLASIQPPW
;
A
#
# COMPACT_ATOMS: atom_id res chain seq x y z
N MET A 1 54.12 -49.96 2.57
CA MET A 1 53.02 -50.16 1.62
C MET A 1 51.85 -49.24 2.04
N ARG A 2 51.71 -48.06 1.41
CA ARG A 2 50.69 -47.07 1.75
C ARG A 2 49.58 -47.17 0.73
N LEU A 3 48.38 -47.61 1.15
CA LEU A 3 47.18 -47.61 0.33
C LEU A 3 46.69 -46.16 0.18
N ARG A 4 46.74 -45.62 -1.03
CA ARG A 4 46.05 -44.40 -1.40
C ARG A 4 44.61 -44.75 -1.76
N LYS A 5 43.64 -44.28 -0.99
CA LYS A 5 42.22 -44.35 -1.33
C LYS A 5 41.90 -43.30 -2.40
N PRO A 6 41.14 -43.63 -3.43
CA PRO A 6 40.79 -42.68 -4.46
C PRO A 6 39.69 -41.70 -3.97
N LEU A 7 40.05 -40.42 -4.05
CA LEU A 7 39.19 -39.27 -3.67
C LEU A 7 38.21 -38.86 -4.80
N SER A 8 37.97 -39.77 -5.77
CA SER A 8 37.24 -39.39 -7.00
C SER A 8 35.77 -39.84 -7.08
N ILE A 9 35.22 -40.42 -6.02
CA ILE A 9 33.85 -40.97 -6.06
C ILE A 9 32.81 -40.01 -5.36
N LEU A 10 33.28 -38.99 -4.61
CA LEU A 10 32.36 -38.08 -3.92
C LEU A 10 31.93 -36.85 -4.71
N LEU A 11 32.48 -36.61 -5.91
CA LEU A 11 32.18 -35.41 -6.70
C LEU A 11 31.09 -35.60 -7.76
N SER A 12 30.69 -36.83 -8.04
CA SER A 12 29.70 -37.11 -9.10
C SER A 12 28.25 -37.28 -8.57
N LEU A 13 28.06 -37.34 -7.25
CA LEU A 13 26.72 -37.54 -6.68
C LEU A 13 26.02 -36.24 -6.27
N SER A 14 26.73 -35.11 -6.22
CA SER A 14 26.17 -33.82 -5.86
C SER A 14 25.58 -33.03 -7.04
N MET A 15 25.78 -33.43 -8.28
CA MET A 15 25.24 -32.75 -9.47
C MET A 15 23.90 -33.28 -9.95
N ILE A 16 23.43 -34.42 -9.49
CA ILE A 16 22.12 -34.98 -9.91
C ILE A 16 20.97 -34.57 -9.00
N ALA A 17 21.26 -34.08 -7.79
CA ALA A 17 20.23 -33.56 -6.86
C ALA A 17 19.80 -32.12 -7.14
N GLY A 18 20.48 -31.41 -8.06
CA GLY A 18 20.21 -29.99 -8.36
C GLY A 18 19.25 -29.71 -9.51
N MET A 19 18.83 -30.72 -10.27
CA MET A 19 18.00 -30.49 -11.47
C MET A 19 16.56 -30.97 -11.38
N SER A 20 16.07 -31.41 -10.25
CA SER A 20 14.66 -31.79 -10.07
C SER A 20 13.79 -30.79 -9.29
N ALA A 21 14.31 -29.57 -9.07
CA ALA A 21 13.60 -28.54 -8.29
C ALA A 21 12.87 -27.47 -9.13
N PHE A 22 12.72 -27.68 -10.46
CA PHE A 22 12.03 -26.68 -11.31
C PHE A 22 10.69 -27.12 -11.86
N ALA A 23 10.03 -28.10 -11.27
CA ALA A 23 8.67 -28.50 -11.68
C ALA A 23 7.87 -28.98 -10.48
N SER A 24 7.76 -28.19 -9.44
CA SER A 24 6.57 -28.23 -8.60
C SER A 24 5.92 -26.85 -8.67
N ASN A 25 4.83 -26.73 -9.43
CA ASN A 25 3.79 -25.83 -9.03
C ASN A 25 3.51 -26.20 -7.56
N ALA A 26 4.13 -25.48 -6.64
CA ALA A 26 3.73 -25.55 -5.25
C ALA A 26 2.28 -25.10 -5.25
N ALA A 27 1.37 -26.05 -5.18
CA ALA A 27 0.02 -25.74 -4.81
C ALA A 27 0.17 -24.93 -3.52
N VAL A 28 -0.27 -23.68 -3.53
CA VAL A 28 -0.33 -22.85 -2.33
C VAL A 28 -1.25 -23.60 -1.38
N THR A 29 -0.64 -24.36 -0.48
CA THR A 29 -1.42 -25.08 0.53
C THR A 29 -1.97 -24.05 1.48
N SER A 30 -3.29 -24.04 1.63
CA SER A 30 -4.08 -23.08 2.41
C SER A 30 -3.76 -23.01 3.92
N ASN A 31 -2.66 -23.58 4.37
CA ASN A 31 -2.28 -23.72 5.78
C ASN A 31 -0.91 -23.13 6.14
N GLU A 32 -0.29 -22.35 5.27
CA GLU A 32 0.89 -21.62 5.71
C GLU A 32 0.46 -20.52 6.68
N SER A 33 0.83 -20.69 7.94
CA SER A 33 0.72 -19.63 8.93
C SER A 33 1.54 -18.43 8.43
N VAL A 34 0.92 -17.23 8.41
CA VAL A 34 1.61 -15.99 8.06
C VAL A 34 2.72 -15.77 9.09
N SER A 35 3.93 -16.24 8.81
CA SER A 35 5.10 -15.83 9.56
C SER A 35 5.48 -14.41 9.17
N ALA A 36 6.08 -13.67 10.10
CA ALA A 36 6.60 -12.33 9.83
C ALA A 36 7.47 -12.36 8.57
N GLY A 37 6.99 -11.78 7.47
CA GLY A 37 7.64 -11.79 6.15
C GLY A 37 6.91 -12.55 5.04
N ASN A 38 5.87 -13.31 5.35
CA ASN A 38 5.07 -14.00 4.34
C ASN A 38 3.84 -13.16 3.95
N TYR A 39 4.09 -12.05 3.22
CA TYR A 39 3.06 -11.10 2.79
C TYR A 39 2.15 -11.62 1.67
N TYR A 40 2.36 -12.84 1.21
CA TYR A 40 1.68 -13.40 0.04
C TYR A 40 0.78 -14.58 0.37
N ASN A 41 0.33 -14.70 1.61
CA ASN A 41 -0.71 -15.67 1.91
C ASN A 41 -2.03 -15.20 1.31
N ALA A 42 -2.39 -15.76 0.16
CA ALA A 42 -3.58 -15.38 -0.59
C ALA A 42 -4.86 -15.51 0.25
N ASN A 43 -4.99 -16.54 1.07
CA ASN A 43 -6.17 -16.75 1.92
C ASN A 43 -6.29 -15.71 3.01
N TYR A 44 -5.17 -15.30 3.60
CA TYR A 44 -5.15 -14.23 4.60
C TYR A 44 -5.57 -12.90 3.99
N LEU A 45 -4.95 -12.51 2.87
CA LEU A 45 -5.29 -11.26 2.18
C LEU A 45 -6.72 -11.28 1.66
N GLU A 46 -7.20 -12.42 1.11
CA GLU A 46 -8.56 -12.57 0.63
C GLU A 46 -9.59 -12.42 1.75
N SER A 47 -9.29 -12.91 2.96
CA SER A 47 -10.17 -12.74 4.12
C SER A 47 -10.43 -11.27 4.49
N TYR A 48 -9.48 -10.38 4.21
CA TYR A 48 -9.64 -8.94 4.37
C TYR A 48 -10.20 -8.28 3.11
N ALA A 49 -9.72 -8.68 1.92
CA ALA A 49 -10.12 -8.10 0.66
C ALA A 49 -11.62 -8.25 0.41
N SER A 50 -12.19 -9.41 0.68
CA SER A 50 -13.63 -9.65 0.55
C SER A 50 -14.48 -8.76 1.45
N LYS A 51 -13.98 -8.41 2.64
CA LYS A 51 -14.66 -7.49 3.57
C LYS A 51 -14.46 -6.04 3.19
N ALA A 52 -13.27 -5.70 2.68
CA ALA A 52 -12.93 -4.35 2.26
C ALA A 52 -13.48 -3.99 0.86
N TYR A 53 -13.94 -4.98 0.09
CA TYR A 53 -14.44 -4.77 -1.29
C TYR A 53 -15.56 -3.72 -1.38
N ASN A 54 -16.44 -3.66 -0.38
CA ASN A 54 -17.54 -2.72 -0.32
C ASN A 54 -17.16 -1.37 0.34
N GLU A 55 -15.91 -1.19 0.75
CA GLU A 55 -15.48 0.08 1.31
C GLU A 55 -15.44 1.16 0.24
N SER A 56 -16.14 2.24 0.49
CA SER A 56 -16.13 3.42 -0.37
C SER A 56 -15.19 4.49 0.16
N GLY A 57 -14.72 5.37 -0.73
CA GLY A 57 -13.93 6.53 -0.35
C GLY A 57 -12.51 6.21 0.09
N LEU A 58 -11.89 5.13 -0.46
CA LEU A 58 -10.45 4.92 -0.35
C LEU A 58 -9.72 6.08 -1.04
N GLY A 59 -8.61 6.50 -0.46
CA GLY A 59 -7.93 7.73 -0.83
C GLY A 59 -8.36 8.91 0.03
N SER A 60 -8.35 10.12 -0.53
CA SER A 60 -8.83 11.34 0.13
C SER A 60 -10.19 11.77 -0.42
N VAL A 61 -11.16 11.91 0.46
CA VAL A 61 -12.49 12.47 0.16
C VAL A 61 -12.56 13.86 0.78
N TYR A 62 -12.54 14.86 -0.06
CA TYR A 62 -12.50 16.26 0.32
C TYR A 62 -13.89 16.88 0.44
N SER A 63 -14.05 17.78 1.38
CA SER A 63 -15.06 18.85 1.43
C SER A 63 -14.42 20.12 1.97
N LYS A 64 -15.11 21.27 1.79
CA LYS A 64 -14.61 22.57 2.31
C LYS A 64 -14.47 22.62 3.84
N THR A 65 -15.17 21.75 4.54
CA THR A 65 -15.21 21.75 6.01
C THR A 65 -14.44 20.61 6.63
N SER A 66 -14.13 19.56 5.86
CA SER A 66 -13.38 18.40 6.35
C SER A 66 -12.81 17.58 5.21
N THR A 67 -11.81 16.78 5.50
CA THR A 67 -11.30 15.77 4.58
C THR A 67 -11.19 14.45 5.33
N THR A 68 -11.61 13.36 4.67
CA THR A 68 -11.46 12.00 5.17
C THR A 68 -10.43 11.28 4.33
N TRP A 69 -9.44 10.69 4.97
CA TRP A 69 -8.46 9.81 4.34
C TRP A 69 -8.72 8.38 4.74
N LYS A 70 -8.70 7.48 3.76
CA LYS A 70 -8.81 6.03 3.98
C LYS A 70 -7.76 5.29 3.16
N THR A 71 -7.10 4.32 3.77
CA THR A 71 -6.18 3.42 3.06
C THR A 71 -6.31 2.00 3.59
N TRP A 72 -6.12 1.02 2.73
CA TRP A 72 -6.18 -0.39 3.11
C TRP A 72 -4.77 -0.92 3.38
N SER A 73 -4.54 -1.36 4.60
CA SER A 73 -3.27 -1.94 5.02
C SER A 73 -3.50 -2.90 6.19
N PRO A 74 -3.99 -4.13 5.91
CA PRO A 74 -4.39 -5.08 6.95
C PRO A 74 -3.23 -5.51 7.85
N ASP A 75 -2.01 -5.62 7.32
CA ASP A 75 -0.83 -6.05 8.06
C ASP A 75 -0.15 -4.93 8.87
N ALA A 76 -0.56 -3.68 8.66
CA ALA A 76 0.04 -2.59 9.39
C ALA A 76 -0.33 -2.64 10.88
N SER A 77 0.66 -2.43 11.72
CA SER A 77 0.50 -2.20 13.16
C SER A 77 0.21 -0.74 13.48
N SER A 78 0.60 0.18 12.60
CA SER A 78 0.32 1.62 12.70
C SER A 78 0.31 2.24 11.30
N VAL A 79 -0.63 3.16 11.08
CA VAL A 79 -0.63 4.05 9.93
C VAL A 79 -0.86 5.47 10.43
N LYS A 80 -0.03 6.40 9.95
CA LYS A 80 -0.18 7.84 10.23
C LYS A 80 -0.26 8.60 8.92
N LEU A 81 -1.11 9.61 8.88
CA LEU A 81 -1.16 10.59 7.82
C LEU A 81 -0.15 11.69 8.11
N LYS A 82 0.70 12.02 7.14
CA LYS A 82 1.61 13.18 7.22
C LYS A 82 1.22 14.19 6.15
N LEU A 83 0.89 15.40 6.58
CA LEU A 83 0.40 16.49 5.73
C LEU A 83 1.51 17.50 5.44
N TYR A 84 1.46 18.09 4.24
CA TYR A 84 2.45 19.03 3.74
C TYR A 84 1.80 20.19 3.01
N THR A 85 2.53 21.31 2.93
CA THR A 85 2.12 22.50 2.18
C THR A 85 2.32 22.34 0.67
N THR A 86 3.35 21.57 0.23
CA THR A 86 3.81 21.42 -1.16
C THR A 86 3.97 19.98 -1.56
N GLY A 87 4.06 19.71 -2.86
CA GLY A 87 4.22 18.39 -3.46
C GLY A 87 5.61 17.78 -3.29
N SER A 88 6.63 18.60 -3.01
CA SER A 88 8.00 18.15 -2.73
C SER A 88 8.71 19.08 -1.75
N ASP A 89 9.83 18.61 -1.19
CA ASP A 89 10.65 19.43 -0.27
C ASP A 89 11.46 20.52 -1.01
N ASN A 90 11.55 20.43 -2.33
CA ASN A 90 12.31 21.37 -3.16
C ASN A 90 11.48 22.59 -3.61
N GLU A 91 10.20 22.64 -3.27
CA GLU A 91 9.33 23.74 -3.62
C GLU A 91 9.39 24.87 -2.57
N ALA A 92 9.26 26.11 -3.05
CA ALA A 92 9.22 27.28 -2.16
C ALA A 92 8.06 27.16 -1.16
N GLY A 93 8.33 27.36 0.13
CA GLY A 93 7.32 27.21 1.18
C GLY A 93 7.05 25.78 1.61
N ALA A 94 7.90 24.82 1.21
CA ALA A 94 7.79 23.42 1.63
C ALA A 94 7.87 23.31 3.15
N SER A 95 6.86 22.71 3.75
CA SER A 95 6.76 22.49 5.20
C SER A 95 5.82 21.33 5.51
N ALA A 96 6.13 20.57 6.55
CA ALA A 96 5.18 19.65 7.14
C ALA A 96 4.14 20.42 7.96
N ILE A 97 2.86 20.13 7.72
CA ILE A 97 1.74 20.69 8.50
C ILE A 97 1.57 19.93 9.80
N GLY A 98 1.66 18.60 9.74
CA GLY A 98 1.51 17.73 10.89
C GLY A 98 1.49 16.26 10.54
N THR A 99 1.56 15.44 11.58
CA THR A 99 1.43 13.98 11.48
C THR A 99 0.33 13.52 12.42
N TYR A 100 -0.59 12.70 11.93
CA TYR A 100 -1.82 12.32 12.63
C TYR A 100 -2.00 10.81 12.62
N ASP A 101 -2.36 10.24 13.76
CA ASP A 101 -2.64 8.81 13.86
C ASP A 101 -3.96 8.47 13.15
N MET A 102 -3.97 7.39 12.38
CA MET A 102 -5.17 6.86 11.76
C MET A 102 -5.75 5.72 12.61
N LYS A 103 -7.06 5.50 12.50
CA LYS A 103 -7.77 4.45 13.20
C LYS A 103 -7.99 3.25 12.28
N LYS A 104 -7.61 2.05 12.74
CA LYS A 104 -7.83 0.79 12.04
C LYS A 104 -9.24 0.24 12.31
N ASP A 105 -9.91 -0.17 11.26
CA ASP A 105 -11.00 -1.14 11.35
C ASP A 105 -10.38 -2.55 11.26
N SER A 106 -10.43 -3.28 12.36
CA SER A 106 -9.83 -4.62 12.45
C SER A 106 -10.57 -5.66 11.60
N SER A 107 -11.81 -5.39 11.18
CA SER A 107 -12.59 -6.32 10.36
C SER A 107 -12.22 -6.23 8.89
N THR A 108 -11.93 -5.02 8.39
CA THR A 108 -11.65 -4.76 6.97
C THR A 108 -10.17 -4.52 6.69
N GLY A 109 -9.38 -4.19 7.71
CA GLY A 109 -7.99 -3.77 7.55
C GLY A 109 -7.84 -2.35 6.99
N VAL A 110 -8.93 -1.58 6.93
CA VAL A 110 -8.94 -0.19 6.47
C VAL A 110 -8.55 0.74 7.60
N TRP A 111 -7.67 1.67 7.31
CA TRP A 111 -7.29 2.76 8.20
C TRP A 111 -7.97 4.03 7.76
N SER A 112 -8.51 4.80 8.70
CA SER A 112 -9.25 6.00 8.41
C SER A 112 -8.90 7.15 9.37
N LEU A 113 -9.01 8.37 8.85
CA LEU A 113 -8.86 9.61 9.61
C LEU A 113 -9.75 10.68 8.98
N ASN A 114 -10.47 11.43 9.80
CA ASN A 114 -11.17 12.64 9.40
C ASN A 114 -10.60 13.84 10.14
N LEU A 115 -10.27 14.89 9.41
CA LEU A 115 -9.84 16.17 9.98
C LEU A 115 -10.76 17.28 9.52
N SER A 116 -11.19 18.13 10.45
CA SER A 116 -11.95 19.34 10.15
C SER A 116 -11.03 20.41 9.58
N GLY A 117 -11.51 21.14 8.58
CA GLY A 117 -10.80 22.20 7.89
C GLY A 117 -10.74 22.02 6.38
N ASP A 118 -10.26 23.05 5.69
CA ASP A 118 -10.06 23.05 4.24
C ASP A 118 -8.62 22.61 3.90
N TYR A 119 -8.52 21.39 3.37
CA TYR A 119 -7.23 20.81 2.96
C TYR A 119 -7.06 20.76 1.45
N LYS A 120 -7.89 21.47 0.68
CA LYS A 120 -7.73 21.58 -0.77
C LYS A 120 -6.30 22.04 -1.13
N ASN A 121 -5.71 21.37 -2.12
CA ASN A 121 -4.33 21.62 -2.58
C ASN A 121 -3.25 21.41 -1.50
N LYS A 122 -3.55 20.73 -0.40
CA LYS A 122 -2.53 20.21 0.50
C LYS A 122 -2.08 18.84 0.02
N TYR A 123 -0.88 18.45 0.45
CA TYR A 123 -0.26 17.21 0.04
C TYR A 123 -0.10 16.29 1.23
N TYR A 124 -0.03 14.99 0.97
CA TYR A 124 0.12 14.01 2.04
C TYR A 124 0.85 12.74 1.60
N THR A 125 1.35 12.04 2.59
CA THR A 125 1.87 10.68 2.52
C THR A 125 1.35 9.88 3.70
N TYR A 126 1.53 8.57 3.65
CA TYR A 126 1.30 7.70 4.79
C TYR A 126 2.63 7.21 5.38
N LEU A 127 2.73 7.19 6.70
CA LEU A 127 3.76 6.48 7.45
C LEU A 127 3.17 5.14 7.85
N VAL A 128 3.57 4.06 7.20
CA VAL A 128 3.04 2.71 7.42
C VAL A 128 4.07 1.88 8.17
N THR A 129 3.68 1.33 9.31
CA THR A 129 4.53 0.44 10.12
C THR A 129 4.07 -0.99 9.98
N VAL A 130 4.95 -1.84 9.47
CA VAL A 130 4.75 -3.28 9.35
C VAL A 130 5.98 -3.98 9.93
N ASN A 131 5.78 -4.96 10.79
CA ASN A 131 6.86 -5.73 11.44
C ASN A 131 7.93 -4.82 12.08
N GLY A 132 7.51 -3.76 12.77
CA GLY A 132 8.39 -2.81 13.44
C GLY A 132 9.15 -1.86 12.51
N THR A 133 8.99 -1.98 11.19
CA THR A 133 9.62 -1.08 10.22
C THR A 133 8.60 -0.07 9.70
N THR A 134 8.92 1.21 9.81
CA THR A 134 8.09 2.31 9.28
C THR A 134 8.65 2.79 7.95
N LYS A 135 7.77 2.87 6.95
CA LYS A 135 8.07 3.46 5.64
C LYS A 135 7.10 4.59 5.34
N GLU A 136 7.61 5.67 4.77
CA GLU A 136 6.80 6.73 4.18
C GLU A 136 6.46 6.33 2.75
N THR A 137 5.17 6.39 2.39
CA THR A 137 4.67 5.99 1.08
C THR A 137 3.57 6.93 0.61
N GLN A 138 3.39 6.97 -0.69
CA GLN A 138 2.26 7.64 -1.31
C GLN A 138 0.98 6.83 -1.15
N ASP A 139 -0.14 7.48 -1.44
CA ASP A 139 -1.44 6.81 -1.48
C ASP A 139 -1.63 6.07 -2.80
N VAL A 140 -1.87 4.76 -2.72
CA VAL A 140 -2.16 3.92 -3.90
C VAL A 140 -3.51 4.25 -4.54
N TYR A 141 -4.41 4.92 -3.80
CA TYR A 141 -5.72 5.40 -4.27
C TYR A 141 -5.67 6.86 -4.70
N SER A 142 -4.49 7.38 -4.98
CA SER A 142 -4.24 8.77 -5.34
C SER A 142 -5.00 9.18 -6.61
N GLN A 143 -5.72 10.30 -6.54
CA GLN A 143 -6.42 10.90 -7.67
C GLN A 143 -5.60 12.03 -8.32
N ALA A 144 -4.63 12.57 -7.59
CA ALA A 144 -3.67 13.55 -8.08
C ALA A 144 -2.39 13.49 -7.25
N VAL A 145 -1.27 13.82 -7.89
CA VAL A 145 0.04 13.78 -7.27
C VAL A 145 0.77 15.11 -7.48
N GLY A 146 1.68 15.42 -6.58
CA GLY A 146 2.58 16.56 -6.70
C GLY A 146 3.74 16.30 -7.66
N VAL A 147 4.69 17.23 -7.67
CA VAL A 147 5.89 17.17 -8.51
C VAL A 147 6.63 15.85 -8.32
N ASN A 148 6.97 15.19 -9.43
CA ASN A 148 7.65 13.89 -9.50
C ASN A 148 6.92 12.75 -8.75
N GLY A 149 5.64 12.92 -8.46
CA GLY A 149 4.87 11.91 -7.74
C GLY A 149 5.29 11.71 -6.29
N ASN A 150 6.00 12.63 -5.66
CA ASN A 150 6.54 12.44 -4.30
C ASN A 150 5.45 12.43 -3.21
N ARG A 151 4.34 13.14 -3.44
CA ARG A 151 3.23 13.26 -2.49
C ARG A 151 1.90 13.22 -3.22
N THR A 152 0.89 12.69 -2.59
CA THR A 152 -0.49 12.74 -3.08
C THR A 152 -1.10 14.10 -2.76
N MET A 153 -1.91 14.65 -3.67
CA MET A 153 -2.59 15.93 -3.49
C MET A 153 -4.07 15.72 -3.15
N VAL A 154 -4.58 16.50 -2.19
CA VAL A 154 -6.01 16.59 -1.91
C VAL A 154 -6.67 17.47 -2.95
N VAL A 155 -7.61 16.89 -3.73
CA VAL A 155 -8.31 17.58 -4.81
C VAL A 155 -9.79 17.70 -4.52
N ASP A 156 -10.36 18.78 -5.00
CA ASP A 156 -11.80 19.01 -5.07
C ASP A 156 -12.30 18.53 -6.44
N LEU A 157 -12.70 17.27 -6.52
CA LEU A 157 -13.14 16.65 -7.78
C LEU A 157 -14.37 17.34 -8.37
N ASP A 158 -15.24 17.88 -7.54
CA ASP A 158 -16.45 18.58 -8.05
C ASP A 158 -16.08 19.85 -8.78
N SER A 159 -14.99 20.52 -8.36
CA SER A 159 -14.49 21.72 -9.07
C SER A 159 -13.77 21.40 -10.38
N THR A 160 -13.41 20.14 -10.61
CA THR A 160 -12.73 19.71 -11.85
C THR A 160 -13.70 19.26 -12.95
N ARG A 161 -14.98 19.09 -12.63
CA ARG A 161 -15.99 18.68 -13.63
C ARG A 161 -16.22 19.80 -14.64
N PRO A 162 -16.13 19.52 -15.95
CA PRO A 162 -16.50 20.49 -16.97
C PRO A 162 -17.94 20.93 -16.80
N HIS A 163 -18.21 22.24 -16.93
CA HIS A 163 -19.55 22.78 -16.92
C HIS A 163 -20.36 22.18 -18.09
N GLY A 164 -21.55 21.66 -17.82
CA GLY A 164 -22.47 21.13 -18.84
C GLY A 164 -22.38 19.60 -19.06
N LEU A 165 -21.49 18.87 -18.39
CA LEU A 165 -21.39 17.42 -18.55
C LEU A 165 -22.67 16.68 -18.05
N ALA A 166 -23.42 17.28 -17.13
CA ALA A 166 -24.68 16.72 -16.63
C ALA A 166 -25.81 16.74 -17.69
N SER A 167 -25.65 17.48 -18.79
CA SER A 167 -26.64 17.58 -19.87
C SER A 167 -26.34 16.64 -21.05
N ILE A 168 -25.20 15.95 -21.06
CA ILE A 168 -24.87 15.00 -22.11
C ILE A 168 -25.42 13.64 -21.69
N GLN A 169 -26.66 13.36 -22.04
CA GLN A 169 -27.20 12.00 -21.99
C GLN A 169 -26.72 11.25 -23.23
N PRO A 170 -26.13 10.04 -23.09
CA PRO A 170 -25.82 9.20 -24.23
C PRO A 170 -27.13 8.84 -24.96
N PRO A 171 -27.14 8.74 -26.30
CA PRO A 171 -28.33 8.52 -27.09
C PRO A 171 -28.86 7.07 -27.08
N TRP A 172 -28.54 6.27 -26.07
CA TRP A 172 -29.05 4.90 -25.88
C TRP A 172 -29.81 4.73 -24.58
#